data_94e7d41a6b9f008966ea29286630b34e
#
_entry.id   94e7d41a6b9f008966ea29286630b34e
#
_cell.length_a   1.000
_cell.length_b   1.000
_cell.length_c   1.000
_cell.angle_alpha   90.00
_cell.angle_beta   90.00
_cell.angle_gamma   90.00
#
_symmetry.space_group_name_H-M   'P 1'
#
loop_
_entity.id
_entity.type
_entity.pdbx_description
1 polymer ?
#
loop_
_entity_poly.entity_id
_entity_poly.type
_entity_poly.pdbx_seq_one_letter_code
_entity_poly.pdbx_strand_id
1 'polypeptide(L)'
;MYKNLNDENNVLFIGVCDGHGLFGHDVSKYLITHLPNNLNKALKKTNKYIHHKETLYKTMKEVFVKTNKDLCKSPLVDTQFSGSTCVTIILTKNKVISGNAGDSRAVMGRFKDGEWISIDLTHDQKPNNPGERERILSHGGRIEAYKDENGNDFGPKRVWIKDEDIPGLAMSRSFGDEVAASVGTISEPEIETFDITSDDKFIIIASDGIWEFISSQECVNIIKDFYIKKDLKGCLKYLLTESSKRWIKEEEVIDDITAVLIFFEE
;
A
#
# COMPACT_ATOMS: atom_id res chain seq x y z
N MET A 1 3.86 -5.78 8.28
CA MET A 1 5.28 -6.22 8.42
C MET A 1 6.09 -5.18 9.17
N TYR A 2 7.13 -5.62 9.87
CA TYR A 2 8.03 -4.74 10.61
C TYR A 2 9.43 -5.34 10.66
N LYS A 3 10.45 -4.54 10.45
CA LYS A 3 11.86 -4.94 10.56
C LYS A 3 12.76 -3.75 10.85
N ASN A 4 13.69 -3.91 11.81
CA ASN A 4 14.82 -3.01 11.95
C ASN A 4 15.86 -3.32 10.85
N LEU A 5 16.16 -2.35 9.99
CA LEU A 5 17.13 -2.50 8.90
C LEU A 5 18.55 -2.14 9.32
N ASN A 6 18.68 -1.29 10.35
CA ASN A 6 19.98 -0.88 10.88
C ASN A 6 19.83 -0.49 12.36
N ASP A 7 20.34 -1.36 13.23
CA ASP A 7 20.24 -1.17 14.69
C ASP A 7 20.97 0.08 15.18
N GLU A 8 22.11 0.43 14.54
CA GLU A 8 22.92 1.59 14.93
C GLU A 8 22.25 2.94 14.60
N ASN A 9 21.42 2.97 13.54
CA ASN A 9 20.78 4.21 13.07
C ASN A 9 19.25 4.22 13.24
N ASN A 10 18.67 3.24 13.95
CA ASN A 10 17.23 3.12 14.16
C ASN A 10 16.41 3.26 12.86
N VAL A 11 16.82 2.55 11.81
CA VAL A 11 16.12 2.54 10.53
C VAL A 11 15.05 1.46 10.57
N LEU A 12 13.79 1.87 10.57
CA LEU A 12 12.65 0.96 10.63
C LEU A 12 12.05 0.76 9.25
N PHE A 13 11.76 -0.49 8.89
CA PHE A 13 10.94 -0.84 7.74
C PHE A 13 9.61 -1.38 8.23
N ILE A 14 8.54 -0.74 7.78
CA ILE A 14 7.17 -1.03 8.20
C ILE A 14 6.31 -1.11 6.95
N GLY A 15 5.27 -1.95 6.94
CA GLY A 15 4.35 -1.99 5.81
C GLY A 15 3.12 -2.82 6.09
N VAL A 16 2.14 -2.64 5.22
CA VAL A 16 0.88 -3.39 5.15
C VAL A 16 0.81 -4.07 3.79
N CYS A 17 0.34 -5.29 3.78
CA CYS A 17 0.04 -6.08 2.60
C CYS A 17 -1.39 -6.60 2.71
N ASP A 18 -2.22 -6.25 1.75
CA ASP A 18 -3.59 -6.69 1.64
C ASP A 18 -3.70 -7.72 0.52
N GLY A 19 -4.01 -8.95 0.89
CA GLY A 19 -3.99 -10.09 -0.02
C GLY A 19 -5.37 -10.38 -0.60
N HIS A 20 -5.47 -10.47 -1.92
CA HIS A 20 -6.72 -10.75 -2.65
C HIS A 20 -6.63 -12.01 -3.50
N GLY A 21 -7.81 -12.50 -3.90
CA GLY A 21 -7.94 -13.78 -4.58
C GLY A 21 -7.88 -14.97 -3.63
N LEU A 22 -8.02 -16.17 -4.15
CA LEU A 22 -8.13 -17.39 -3.34
C LEU A 22 -6.92 -17.64 -2.43
N PHE A 23 -5.74 -17.32 -2.91
CA PHE A 23 -4.45 -17.50 -2.21
C PHE A 23 -3.79 -16.19 -1.79
N GLY A 24 -4.54 -15.08 -1.73
CA GLY A 24 -4.02 -13.76 -1.34
C GLY A 24 -3.35 -13.74 0.04
N HIS A 25 -3.88 -14.52 0.97
CA HIS A 25 -3.28 -14.70 2.30
C HIS A 25 -1.88 -15.36 2.26
N ASP A 26 -1.59 -16.22 1.29
CA ASP A 26 -0.27 -16.81 1.12
C ASP A 26 0.68 -15.83 0.40
N VAL A 27 0.16 -15.04 -0.55
CA VAL A 27 0.91 -13.96 -1.18
C VAL A 27 1.34 -12.92 -0.14
N SER A 28 0.41 -12.40 0.67
CA SER A 28 0.73 -11.42 1.71
C SER A 28 1.70 -11.96 2.75
N LYS A 29 1.57 -13.22 3.19
CA LYS A 29 2.52 -13.89 4.10
C LYS A 29 3.92 -14.03 3.48
N TYR A 30 3.98 -14.37 2.18
CA TYR A 30 5.25 -14.42 1.47
C TYR A 30 5.95 -13.06 1.50
N LEU A 31 5.23 -11.99 1.19
CA LEU A 31 5.77 -10.62 1.18
C LEU A 31 6.26 -10.18 2.56
N ILE A 32 5.47 -10.42 3.61
CA ILE A 32 5.85 -10.09 5.01
C ILE A 32 7.19 -10.70 5.39
N THR A 33 7.49 -11.89 4.88
CA THR A 33 8.72 -12.61 5.19
C THR A 33 9.87 -12.20 4.28
N HIS A 34 9.64 -12.15 2.97
CA HIS A 34 10.70 -12.06 1.98
C HIS A 34 11.10 -10.63 1.63
N LEU A 35 10.16 -9.71 1.49
CA LEU A 35 10.44 -8.35 1.06
C LEU A 35 11.38 -7.60 2.03
N PRO A 36 11.12 -7.55 3.37
CA PRO A 36 12.03 -6.88 4.29
C PRO A 36 13.42 -7.56 4.35
N ASN A 37 13.48 -8.87 4.17
CA ASN A 37 14.74 -9.58 4.14
C ASN A 37 15.56 -9.29 2.88
N ASN A 38 14.90 -9.26 1.72
CA ASN A 38 15.52 -8.92 0.45
C ASN A 38 16.01 -7.47 0.45
N LEU A 39 15.21 -6.53 0.96
CA LEU A 39 15.60 -5.13 1.08
C LEU A 39 16.81 -4.97 2.02
N ASN A 40 16.78 -5.59 3.20
CA ASN A 40 17.90 -5.54 4.13
C ASN A 40 19.21 -6.10 3.51
N LYS A 41 19.11 -7.21 2.79
CA LYS A 41 20.27 -7.78 2.08
C LYS A 41 20.80 -6.83 0.99
N ALA A 42 19.92 -6.20 0.24
CA ALA A 42 20.30 -5.27 -0.81
C ALA A 42 20.94 -4.00 -0.23
N LEU A 43 20.37 -3.41 0.82
CA LEU A 43 20.89 -2.23 1.48
C LEU A 43 22.28 -2.50 2.15
N LYS A 44 22.48 -3.67 2.76
CA LYS A 44 23.77 -4.04 3.34
C LYS A 44 24.89 -4.18 2.29
N LYS A 45 24.59 -4.62 1.09
CA LYS A 45 25.58 -4.72 0.01
C LYS A 45 26.07 -3.36 -0.47
N THR A 46 25.26 -2.34 -0.36
CA THR A 46 25.52 -0.99 -0.87
C THR A 46 26.17 -0.04 0.13
N ASN A 47 26.50 -0.52 1.31
CA ASN A 47 27.32 0.01 2.42
C ASN A 47 27.17 1.51 2.84
N LYS A 48 26.25 2.32 2.24
CA LYS A 48 26.08 3.78 2.57
C LYS A 48 24.76 4.44 2.07
N TYR A 49 23.78 3.74 1.48
CA TYR A 49 22.91 4.35 0.47
C TYR A 49 21.50 4.75 0.90
N ILE A 50 21.13 4.67 2.18
CA ILE A 50 19.87 5.29 2.67
C ILE A 50 19.90 6.82 2.49
N HIS A 51 21.10 7.40 2.36
CA HIS A 51 21.32 8.84 2.16
C HIS A 51 21.33 9.28 0.69
N HIS A 52 21.43 8.36 -0.27
CA HIS A 52 21.43 8.66 -1.71
C HIS A 52 20.09 8.28 -2.34
N LYS A 53 19.22 9.27 -2.51
CA LYS A 53 17.84 9.12 -2.99
C LYS A 53 17.74 8.22 -4.24
N GLU A 54 18.49 8.51 -5.28
CA GLU A 54 18.43 7.75 -6.55
C GLU A 54 18.81 6.29 -6.39
N THR A 55 19.87 6.01 -5.61
CA THR A 55 20.32 4.63 -5.39
C THR A 55 19.32 3.87 -4.52
N LEU A 56 18.75 4.51 -3.50
CA LEU A 56 17.72 3.90 -2.68
C LEU A 56 16.47 3.58 -3.49
N TYR A 57 16.01 4.50 -4.33
CA TYR A 57 14.85 4.31 -5.20
C TYR A 57 15.08 3.14 -6.17
N LYS A 58 16.25 3.11 -6.83
CA LYS A 58 16.63 2.01 -7.71
C LYS A 58 16.65 0.67 -6.94
N THR A 59 17.27 0.65 -5.78
CA THR A 59 17.34 -0.57 -4.94
C THR A 59 15.95 -1.05 -4.52
N MET A 60 15.07 -0.15 -4.09
CA MET A 60 13.70 -0.52 -3.71
C MET A 60 12.93 -1.08 -4.90
N LYS A 61 12.98 -0.43 -6.07
CA LYS A 61 12.33 -0.93 -7.29
C LYS A 61 12.84 -2.33 -7.67
N GLU A 62 14.16 -2.52 -7.71
CA GLU A 62 14.77 -3.81 -8.02
C GLU A 62 14.36 -4.90 -7.01
N VAL A 63 14.27 -4.57 -5.73
CA VAL A 63 13.86 -5.51 -4.69
C VAL A 63 12.39 -5.89 -4.82
N PHE A 64 11.49 -4.96 -5.07
CA PHE A 64 10.07 -5.24 -5.28
C PHE A 64 9.88 -6.15 -6.48
N VAL A 65 10.40 -5.76 -7.64
CA VAL A 65 10.31 -6.55 -8.88
C VAL A 65 10.95 -7.93 -8.72
N LYS A 66 12.11 -8.01 -8.08
CA LYS A 66 12.77 -9.31 -7.81
C LYS A 66 11.93 -10.18 -6.86
N THR A 67 11.39 -9.61 -5.80
CA THR A 67 10.58 -10.36 -4.83
C THR A 67 9.31 -10.90 -5.49
N ASN A 68 8.66 -10.12 -6.36
CA ASN A 68 7.53 -10.59 -7.16
C ASN A 68 7.93 -11.74 -8.09
N LYS A 69 9.03 -11.58 -8.80
CA LYS A 69 9.53 -12.63 -9.71
C LYS A 69 9.88 -13.93 -8.97
N ASP A 70 10.41 -13.83 -7.76
CA ASP A 70 10.71 -15.01 -6.93
C ASP A 70 9.41 -15.64 -6.39
N LEU A 71 8.39 -14.83 -6.03
CA LEU A 71 7.05 -15.26 -5.62
C LEU A 71 6.37 -16.07 -6.74
N CYS A 72 6.24 -15.50 -7.94
CA CYS A 72 5.57 -16.15 -9.08
C CYS A 72 6.27 -17.45 -9.55
N LYS A 73 7.53 -17.65 -9.17
CA LYS A 73 8.26 -18.91 -9.42
C LYS A 73 8.12 -19.91 -8.29
N SER A 74 7.58 -19.52 -7.17
CA SER A 74 7.42 -20.41 -6.01
C SER A 74 6.32 -21.42 -6.26
N PRO A 75 6.57 -22.72 -6.15
CA PRO A 75 5.52 -23.73 -6.27
C PRO A 75 4.58 -23.79 -5.06
N LEU A 76 4.83 -22.94 -4.05
CA LEU A 76 4.07 -22.92 -2.79
C LEU A 76 2.87 -21.98 -2.83
N VAL A 77 2.80 -21.07 -3.80
CA VAL A 77 1.76 -20.03 -3.87
C VAL A 77 1.25 -19.93 -5.30
N ASP A 78 -0.04 -20.10 -5.50
CA ASP A 78 -0.68 -19.84 -6.80
C ASP A 78 -0.96 -18.35 -6.95
N THR A 79 -0.28 -17.73 -7.91
CA THR A 79 -0.32 -16.30 -8.19
C THR A 79 -1.05 -15.94 -9.49
N GLN A 80 -1.72 -16.89 -10.15
CA GLN A 80 -2.41 -16.63 -11.41
C GLN A 80 -3.52 -15.59 -11.24
N PHE A 81 -4.41 -15.80 -10.25
CA PHE A 81 -5.54 -14.93 -9.92
C PHE A 81 -5.48 -14.45 -8.45
N SER A 82 -4.33 -14.54 -7.84
CA SER A 82 -4.14 -14.12 -6.46
C SER A 82 -2.94 -13.21 -6.35
N GLY A 83 -3.09 -12.19 -5.54
CA GLY A 83 -2.08 -11.17 -5.37
C GLY A 83 -2.14 -10.49 -4.01
N SER A 84 -1.37 -9.45 -3.87
CA SER A 84 -1.40 -8.60 -2.69
C SER A 84 -0.95 -7.18 -3.03
N THR A 85 -1.57 -6.20 -2.41
CA THR A 85 -0.99 -4.86 -2.30
C THR A 85 0.28 -4.90 -1.45
N CYS A 86 1.09 -3.86 -1.54
CA CYS A 86 2.20 -3.68 -0.62
C CYS A 86 2.54 -2.20 -0.47
N VAL A 87 2.12 -1.61 0.63
CA VAL A 87 2.53 -0.27 1.04
C VAL A 87 3.61 -0.37 2.12
N THR A 88 4.70 0.36 1.95
CA THR A 88 5.87 0.30 2.84
C THR A 88 6.40 1.67 3.20
N ILE A 89 6.95 1.78 4.39
CA ILE A 89 7.65 2.96 4.90
C ILE A 89 9.02 2.54 5.42
N ILE A 90 10.07 3.22 4.97
CA ILE A 90 11.37 3.26 5.64
C ILE A 90 11.39 4.53 6.48
N LEU A 91 11.39 4.37 7.79
CA LEU A 91 11.42 5.47 8.74
C LEU A 91 12.84 5.62 9.30
N THR A 92 13.41 6.80 9.15
CA THR A 92 14.68 7.23 9.75
C THR A 92 14.43 8.37 10.75
N LYS A 93 15.47 8.83 11.40
CA LYS A 93 15.35 9.98 12.32
C LYS A 93 14.75 11.24 11.65
N ASN A 94 15.05 11.48 10.37
CA ASN A 94 14.74 12.75 9.70
C ASN A 94 13.91 12.58 8.42
N LYS A 95 13.65 11.34 7.98
CA LYS A 95 12.98 11.08 6.69
C LYS A 95 12.02 9.92 6.77
N VAL A 96 10.97 10.05 5.99
CA VAL A 96 10.07 8.97 5.61
C VAL A 96 10.30 8.69 4.13
N ILE A 97 10.56 7.44 3.78
CA ILE A 97 10.60 6.99 2.40
C ILE A 97 9.48 5.97 2.22
N SER A 98 8.53 6.29 1.38
CA SER A 98 7.43 5.40 1.05
C SER A 98 7.72 4.57 -0.19
N GLY A 99 7.08 3.41 -0.28
CA GLY A 99 7.05 2.58 -1.49
C GLY A 99 5.69 1.90 -1.57
N ASN A 100 4.99 2.09 -2.68
CA ASN A 100 3.62 1.58 -2.84
C ASN A 100 3.45 0.80 -4.13
N ALA A 101 2.83 -0.37 -4.04
CA ALA A 101 2.28 -1.14 -5.14
C ALA A 101 0.86 -1.60 -4.75
N GLY A 102 -0.15 -0.95 -5.29
CA GLY A 102 -1.57 -1.17 -5.02
C GLY A 102 -2.31 0.05 -4.49
N ASP A 103 -3.43 -0.17 -3.83
CA ASP A 103 -4.36 0.84 -3.32
C ASP A 103 -4.47 0.89 -1.80
N SER A 104 -3.61 0.16 -1.09
CA SER A 104 -3.28 0.46 0.30
C SER A 104 -2.54 1.79 0.39
N ARG A 105 -2.69 2.53 1.50
CA ARG A 105 -2.19 3.90 1.59
C ARG A 105 -1.48 4.18 2.90
N ALA A 106 -0.50 5.08 2.86
CA ALA A 106 0.16 5.66 4.02
C ALA A 106 -0.09 7.17 4.07
N VAL A 107 -0.43 7.67 5.26
CA VAL A 107 -0.76 9.09 5.50
C VAL A 107 -0.02 9.58 6.73
N MET A 108 0.51 10.80 6.66
CA MET A 108 1.12 11.49 7.81
C MET A 108 0.19 12.60 8.30
N GLY A 109 -0.07 12.61 9.59
CA GLY A 109 -0.78 13.70 10.25
C GLY A 109 0.19 14.77 10.71
N ARG A 110 -0.02 16.01 10.23
CA ARG A 110 0.77 17.20 10.53
C ARG A 110 -0.08 18.22 11.28
N PHE A 111 0.49 18.82 12.32
CA PHE A 111 -0.12 19.96 13.01
C PHE A 111 0.72 21.21 12.76
N LYS A 112 0.18 22.12 11.96
CA LYS A 112 0.87 23.34 11.56
C LYS A 112 -0.07 24.53 11.58
N ASP A 113 0.39 25.66 12.08
CA ASP A 113 -0.35 26.94 12.14
C ASP A 113 -1.74 26.81 12.82
N GLY A 114 -1.86 25.89 13.79
CA GLY A 114 -3.10 25.63 14.52
C GLY A 114 -4.05 24.63 13.86
N GLU A 115 -3.69 24.08 12.69
CA GLU A 115 -4.53 23.19 11.92
C GLU A 115 -3.91 21.78 11.78
N TRP A 116 -4.78 20.76 11.75
CA TRP A 116 -4.41 19.39 11.44
C TRP A 116 -4.63 19.12 9.95
N ILE A 117 -3.56 18.72 9.26
CA ILE A 117 -3.58 18.42 7.83
C ILE A 117 -3.07 17.01 7.56
N SER A 118 -3.64 16.37 6.56
CA SER A 118 -3.14 15.09 6.04
C SER A 118 -2.09 15.34 4.95
N ILE A 119 -1.02 14.57 5.01
CA ILE A 119 -0.02 14.48 3.96
C ILE A 119 -0.04 13.05 3.46
N ASP A 120 -0.52 12.84 2.24
CA ASP A 120 -0.46 11.52 1.63
C ASP A 120 1.00 11.17 1.33
N LEU A 121 1.48 10.08 1.92
CA LEU A 121 2.82 9.56 1.71
C LEU A 121 2.87 8.60 0.52
N THR A 122 1.73 8.15 0.05
CA THR A 122 1.55 7.29 -1.12
C THR A 122 0.26 7.64 -1.83
N HIS A 123 0.17 7.31 -3.11
CA HIS A 123 -1.04 7.46 -3.92
C HIS A 123 -1.56 6.09 -4.34
N ASP A 124 -2.89 5.93 -4.26
CA ASP A 124 -3.56 4.70 -4.69
C ASP A 124 -3.39 4.50 -6.19
N GLN A 125 -3.01 3.31 -6.60
CA GLN A 125 -2.78 2.98 -7.99
C GLN A 125 -4.01 2.29 -8.59
N LYS A 126 -4.95 3.11 -9.04
CA LYS A 126 -6.18 2.64 -9.69
C LYS A 126 -6.01 2.60 -11.22
N PRO A 127 -6.70 1.67 -11.91
CA PRO A 127 -6.54 1.47 -13.35
C PRO A 127 -6.83 2.69 -14.23
N ASN A 128 -7.66 3.60 -13.75
CA ASN A 128 -8.05 4.83 -14.45
C ASN A 128 -7.11 6.02 -14.23
N ASN A 129 -6.10 5.91 -13.35
CA ASN A 129 -5.09 6.95 -13.19
C ASN A 129 -4.27 7.10 -14.49
N PRO A 130 -3.96 8.32 -14.95
CA PRO A 130 -3.46 8.55 -16.32
C PRO A 130 -2.30 7.66 -16.75
N GLY A 131 -1.18 7.64 -16.03
CA GLY A 131 -0.02 6.82 -16.37
C GLY A 131 -0.24 5.32 -16.23
N GLU A 132 -1.06 4.90 -15.26
CA GLU A 132 -1.46 3.51 -15.06
C GLU A 132 -2.34 3.04 -16.24
N ARG A 133 -3.32 3.87 -16.61
CA ARG A 133 -4.22 3.61 -17.73
C ARG A 133 -3.46 3.46 -19.05
N GLU A 134 -2.54 4.36 -19.34
CA GLU A 134 -1.70 4.30 -20.55
C GLU A 134 -0.92 2.99 -20.62
N ARG A 135 -0.28 2.60 -19.52
CA ARG A 135 0.48 1.34 -19.45
C ARG A 135 -0.40 0.14 -19.74
N ILE A 136 -1.56 -0.01 -19.07
CA ILE A 136 -2.47 -1.14 -19.24
C ILE A 136 -2.97 -1.23 -20.67
N LEU A 137 -3.45 -0.12 -21.23
CA LEU A 137 -3.96 -0.10 -22.61
C LEU A 137 -2.87 -0.43 -23.64
N SER A 138 -1.63 0.06 -23.44
CA SER A 138 -0.50 -0.22 -24.33
C SER A 138 -0.04 -1.68 -24.27
N HIS A 139 -0.35 -2.40 -23.19
CA HIS A 139 -0.09 -3.83 -23.06
C HIS A 139 -1.28 -4.71 -23.48
N GLY A 140 -2.29 -4.14 -24.12
CA GLY A 140 -3.45 -4.88 -24.61
C GLY A 140 -4.50 -5.20 -23.53
N GLY A 141 -4.47 -4.48 -22.41
CA GLY A 141 -5.53 -4.58 -21.40
C GLY A 141 -6.74 -3.72 -21.73
N ARG A 142 -7.85 -4.01 -21.07
CA ARG A 142 -9.11 -3.26 -21.07
C ARG A 142 -9.35 -2.71 -19.67
N ILE A 143 -9.94 -1.53 -19.58
CA ILE A 143 -10.26 -0.90 -18.27
C ILE A 143 -11.74 -0.52 -18.27
N GLU A 144 -12.51 -1.27 -17.51
CA GLU A 144 -13.97 -1.10 -17.36
C GLU A 144 -14.42 -1.45 -15.93
N ALA A 145 -15.55 -0.89 -15.50
CA ALA A 145 -16.26 -1.36 -14.32
C ALA A 145 -17.08 -2.60 -14.66
N TYR A 146 -17.60 -3.28 -13.65
CA TYR A 146 -18.67 -4.24 -13.88
C TYR A 146 -19.89 -3.54 -14.49
N LYS A 147 -20.74 -4.31 -15.16
CA LYS A 147 -22.01 -3.83 -15.70
C LYS A 147 -23.17 -4.47 -14.91
N ASP A 148 -24.16 -3.66 -14.56
CA ASP A 148 -25.43 -4.17 -14.06
C ASP A 148 -26.29 -4.79 -15.18
N GLU A 149 -27.44 -5.32 -14.84
CA GLU A 149 -28.40 -5.92 -15.80
C GLU A 149 -28.89 -4.93 -16.87
N ASN A 150 -28.79 -3.61 -16.60
CA ASN A 150 -29.18 -2.53 -17.51
C ASN A 150 -27.99 -2.00 -18.34
N GLY A 151 -26.78 -2.53 -18.12
CA GLY A 151 -25.57 -2.11 -18.80
C GLY A 151 -24.89 -0.87 -18.19
N ASN A 152 -25.31 -0.39 -17.00
CA ASN A 152 -24.67 0.71 -16.30
C ASN A 152 -23.41 0.23 -15.59
N ASP A 153 -22.42 1.11 -15.49
CA ASP A 153 -21.20 0.86 -14.72
C ASP A 153 -21.53 0.67 -13.23
N PHE A 154 -20.95 -0.38 -12.63
CA PHE A 154 -21.09 -0.74 -11.22
C PHE A 154 -19.72 -1.01 -10.60
N GLY A 155 -19.45 -0.40 -9.43
CA GLY A 155 -18.18 -0.51 -8.71
C GLY A 155 -17.00 0.17 -9.40
N PRO A 156 -15.75 -0.09 -8.95
CA PRO A 156 -14.55 0.57 -9.45
C PRO A 156 -14.15 0.10 -10.85
N LYS A 157 -13.35 0.89 -11.55
CA LYS A 157 -12.69 0.47 -12.80
C LYS A 157 -11.68 -0.63 -12.51
N ARG A 158 -11.67 -1.67 -13.36
CA ARG A 158 -10.86 -2.87 -13.22
C ARG A 158 -10.04 -3.14 -14.47
N VAL A 159 -8.96 -3.88 -14.29
CA VAL A 159 -8.10 -4.39 -15.37
C VAL A 159 -8.65 -5.71 -15.87
N TRP A 160 -8.78 -5.85 -17.19
CA TRP A 160 -9.24 -7.03 -17.87
C TRP A 160 -8.32 -7.38 -19.05
N ILE A 161 -8.21 -8.65 -19.40
CA ILE A 161 -7.75 -9.04 -20.73
C ILE A 161 -8.75 -8.51 -21.76
N LYS A 162 -8.26 -8.05 -22.90
CA LYS A 162 -9.05 -7.28 -23.89
C LYS A 162 -10.39 -7.92 -24.25
N ASP A 163 -10.37 -9.21 -24.56
CA ASP A 163 -11.53 -9.93 -25.09
C ASP A 163 -12.07 -10.99 -24.09
N GLU A 164 -11.67 -10.89 -22.82
CA GLU A 164 -12.03 -11.84 -21.76
C GLU A 164 -12.50 -11.12 -20.50
N ASP A 165 -13.41 -11.77 -19.75
CA ASP A 165 -13.90 -11.21 -18.47
C ASP A 165 -13.08 -11.70 -17.26
N ILE A 166 -11.75 -11.69 -17.43
CA ILE A 166 -10.75 -11.98 -16.41
C ILE A 166 -9.59 -10.95 -16.49
N PRO A 167 -8.85 -10.70 -15.41
CA PRO A 167 -9.12 -11.13 -14.03
C PRO A 167 -10.13 -10.24 -13.28
N GLY A 168 -10.39 -9.00 -13.73
CA GLY A 168 -11.24 -8.04 -13.03
C GLY A 168 -10.57 -7.39 -11.84
N LEU A 169 -9.27 -7.07 -11.92
CA LEU A 169 -8.48 -6.52 -10.83
C LEU A 169 -8.74 -5.02 -10.63
N ALA A 170 -9.10 -4.59 -9.42
CA ALA A 170 -9.47 -3.20 -9.10
C ALA A 170 -8.28 -2.25 -8.90
N MET A 171 -7.05 -2.75 -9.00
CA MET A 171 -5.81 -1.96 -8.88
C MET A 171 -4.91 -2.17 -10.10
N SER A 172 -3.97 -1.23 -10.33
CA SER A 172 -3.07 -1.25 -11.48
C SER A 172 -1.66 -1.73 -11.15
N ARG A 173 -1.37 -1.92 -9.85
CA ARG A 173 -0.12 -2.51 -9.35
C ARG A 173 -0.41 -3.46 -8.21
N SER A 174 0.32 -4.58 -8.19
CA SER A 174 0.24 -5.60 -7.14
C SER A 174 1.43 -6.56 -7.24
N PHE A 175 1.57 -7.42 -6.24
CA PHE A 175 2.39 -8.62 -6.29
C PHE A 175 1.52 -9.82 -6.65
N GLY A 176 2.05 -10.79 -7.38
CA GLY A 176 1.28 -11.90 -7.92
C GLY A 176 0.49 -11.47 -9.17
N ASP A 177 -0.76 -11.82 -9.24
CA ASP A 177 -1.72 -11.45 -10.29
C ASP A 177 -1.17 -11.65 -11.71
N GLU A 178 -0.61 -12.85 -12.00
CA GLU A 178 0.10 -13.11 -13.25
C GLU A 178 -0.77 -12.88 -14.49
N VAL A 179 -2.08 -13.16 -14.38
CA VAL A 179 -3.03 -12.89 -15.47
C VAL A 179 -3.18 -11.38 -15.71
N ALA A 180 -3.31 -10.55 -14.66
CA ALA A 180 -3.34 -9.09 -14.80
C ALA A 180 -1.98 -8.53 -15.25
N ALA A 181 -0.88 -9.14 -14.81
CA ALA A 181 0.47 -8.75 -15.20
C ALA A 181 0.71 -8.93 -16.69
N SER A 182 0.06 -9.91 -17.35
CA SER A 182 0.15 -10.13 -18.79
C SER A 182 -0.40 -8.95 -19.61
N VAL A 183 -1.25 -8.12 -19.00
CA VAL A 183 -1.86 -6.93 -19.61
C VAL A 183 -1.49 -5.63 -18.90
N GLY A 184 -0.33 -5.60 -18.24
CA GLY A 184 0.28 -4.36 -17.79
C GLY A 184 0.13 -4.00 -16.31
N THR A 185 -0.42 -4.86 -15.46
CA THR A 185 -0.29 -4.73 -13.99
C THR A 185 1.18 -5.02 -13.62
N ILE A 186 1.75 -4.24 -12.70
CA ILE A 186 3.17 -4.35 -12.32
C ILE A 186 3.36 -4.34 -10.81
N SER A 187 4.47 -4.90 -10.34
CA SER A 187 4.90 -4.84 -8.94
C SER A 187 5.94 -3.74 -8.66
N GLU A 188 6.33 -2.96 -9.66
CA GLU A 188 7.26 -1.85 -9.46
C GLU A 188 6.61 -0.77 -8.58
N PRO A 189 7.21 -0.41 -7.42
CA PRO A 189 6.60 0.55 -6.52
C PRO A 189 6.75 1.99 -7.03
N GLU A 190 5.77 2.83 -6.74
CA GLU A 190 5.98 4.26 -6.65
C GLU A 190 6.72 4.58 -5.34
N ILE A 191 7.70 5.48 -5.40
CA ILE A 191 8.56 5.77 -4.26
C ILE A 191 8.65 7.28 -4.06
N GLU A 192 8.37 7.72 -2.85
CA GLU A 192 8.50 9.12 -2.46
C GLU A 192 9.35 9.29 -1.20
N THR A 193 9.83 10.52 -0.97
CA THR A 193 10.63 10.85 0.21
C THR A 193 10.15 12.16 0.80
N PHE A 194 9.92 12.15 2.10
CA PHE A 194 9.49 13.30 2.89
C PHE A 194 10.47 13.57 4.02
N ASP A 195 10.76 14.83 4.26
CA ASP A 195 11.51 15.24 5.46
C ASP A 195 10.55 15.31 6.66
N ILE A 196 10.97 14.75 7.80
CA ILE A 196 10.23 14.82 9.04
C ILE A 196 10.57 16.15 9.73
N THR A 197 9.53 16.86 10.12
CA THR A 197 9.61 18.12 10.86
C THR A 197 8.95 17.98 12.23
N SER A 198 9.12 18.97 13.09
CA SER A 198 8.45 19.03 14.39
C SER A 198 6.92 19.15 14.30
N ASP A 199 6.41 19.54 13.12
CA ASP A 199 4.97 19.65 12.87
C ASP A 199 4.34 18.28 12.63
N ASP A 200 5.12 17.27 12.24
CA ASP A 200 4.63 15.92 11.96
C ASP A 200 4.39 15.17 13.27
N LYS A 201 3.23 14.56 13.41
CA LYS A 201 2.78 14.00 14.70
C LYS A 201 2.59 12.50 14.67
N PHE A 202 2.15 11.94 13.53
CA PHE A 202 1.94 10.51 13.40
C PHE A 202 1.93 10.07 11.94
N ILE A 203 2.11 8.76 11.73
CA ILE A 203 1.90 8.09 10.45
C ILE A 203 0.90 6.96 10.65
N ILE A 204 -0.06 6.84 9.74
CA ILE A 204 -0.92 5.67 9.60
C ILE A 204 -0.66 5.00 8.25
N ILE A 205 -0.56 3.68 8.25
CA ILE A 205 -0.44 2.83 7.07
C ILE A 205 -1.58 1.83 7.13
N ALA A 206 -2.42 1.75 6.11
CA ALA A 206 -3.58 0.86 6.15
C ALA A 206 -3.96 0.31 4.77
N SER A 207 -4.74 -0.79 4.79
CA SER A 207 -5.44 -1.33 3.62
C SER A 207 -6.64 -0.45 3.24
N ASP A 208 -7.21 -0.69 2.06
CA ASP A 208 -8.41 0.01 1.58
C ASP A 208 -9.66 -0.29 2.44
N GLY A 209 -9.65 -1.33 3.26
CA GLY A 209 -10.64 -1.54 4.30
C GLY A 209 -10.84 -0.34 5.24
N ILE A 210 -9.86 0.58 5.32
CA ILE A 210 -10.01 1.92 5.93
C ILE A 210 -10.30 2.97 4.87
N TRP A 211 -9.52 3.01 3.80
CA TRP A 211 -9.46 4.14 2.87
C TRP A 211 -10.66 4.23 1.92
N GLU A 212 -11.41 3.15 1.71
CA GLU A 212 -12.60 3.17 0.85
C GLU A 212 -13.65 4.17 1.35
N PHE A 213 -13.89 4.21 2.67
CA PHE A 213 -14.95 5.05 3.26
C PHE A 213 -14.45 6.11 4.23
N ILE A 214 -13.13 6.24 4.44
CA ILE A 214 -12.52 7.26 5.29
C ILE A 214 -11.43 7.97 4.50
N SER A 215 -11.63 9.25 4.21
CA SER A 215 -10.61 10.05 3.52
C SER A 215 -9.37 10.28 4.40
N SER A 216 -8.23 10.59 3.78
CA SER A 216 -6.98 10.88 4.51
C SER A 216 -7.17 11.97 5.56
N GLN A 217 -7.84 13.08 5.21
CA GLN A 217 -8.07 14.18 6.13
C GLN A 217 -9.03 13.81 7.26
N GLU A 218 -10.06 13.03 6.97
CA GLU A 218 -10.98 12.53 8.00
C GLU A 218 -10.28 11.59 8.96
N CYS A 219 -9.44 10.69 8.46
CA CYS A 219 -8.63 9.80 9.28
C CYS A 219 -7.71 10.60 10.22
N VAL A 220 -7.04 11.65 9.72
CA VAL A 220 -6.23 12.56 10.54
C VAL A 220 -7.08 13.24 11.61
N ASN A 221 -8.28 13.67 11.27
CA ASN A 221 -9.21 14.28 12.23
C ASN A 221 -9.69 13.31 13.31
N ILE A 222 -9.81 12.03 13.02
CA ILE A 222 -10.09 10.99 14.01
C ILE A 222 -8.88 10.76 14.92
N ILE A 223 -7.70 10.57 14.34
CA ILE A 223 -6.48 10.22 15.07
C ILE A 223 -6.02 11.33 16.02
N LYS A 224 -6.17 12.59 15.65
CA LYS A 224 -5.71 13.76 16.44
C LYS A 224 -6.16 13.74 17.89
N ASP A 225 -7.41 13.36 18.14
CA ASP A 225 -7.99 13.36 19.49
C ASP A 225 -7.39 12.27 20.38
N PHE A 226 -7.00 11.15 19.78
CA PHE A 226 -6.28 10.07 20.45
C PHE A 226 -4.79 10.36 20.60
N TYR A 227 -4.19 11.03 19.63
CA TYR A 227 -2.80 11.49 19.70
C TYR A 227 -2.60 12.43 20.90
N ILE A 228 -3.46 13.42 21.06
CA ILE A 228 -3.43 14.37 22.19
C ILE A 228 -3.55 13.63 23.54
N LYS A 229 -4.37 12.57 23.60
CA LYS A 229 -4.57 11.72 24.80
C LYS A 229 -3.48 10.66 24.96
N LYS A 230 -2.56 10.50 24.00
CA LYS A 230 -1.57 9.42 23.92
C LYS A 230 -2.18 8.01 23.96
N ASP A 231 -3.43 7.86 23.45
CA ASP A 231 -4.18 6.59 23.43
C ASP A 231 -4.13 5.91 22.04
N LEU A 232 -2.97 5.33 21.72
CA LEU A 232 -2.76 4.62 20.45
C LEU A 232 -3.68 3.39 20.32
N LYS A 233 -3.88 2.62 21.40
CA LYS A 233 -4.72 1.42 21.36
C LYS A 233 -6.19 1.76 21.16
N GLY A 234 -6.69 2.77 21.87
CA GLY A 234 -8.06 3.27 21.71
C GLY A 234 -8.30 3.79 20.29
N CYS A 235 -7.32 4.48 19.70
CA CYS A 235 -7.37 4.96 18.32
C CYS A 235 -7.56 3.82 17.33
N LEU A 236 -6.70 2.81 17.36
CA LEU A 236 -6.79 1.65 16.46
C LEU A 236 -8.14 0.93 16.61
N LYS A 237 -8.58 0.71 17.84
CA LYS A 237 -9.89 0.09 18.10
C LYS A 237 -11.04 0.91 17.52
N TYR A 238 -10.99 2.24 17.68
CA TYR A 238 -12.00 3.13 17.12
C TYR A 238 -12.02 3.09 15.59
N LEU A 239 -10.85 3.21 14.94
CA LEU A 239 -10.73 3.15 13.48
C LEU A 239 -11.29 1.84 12.92
N LEU A 240 -10.91 0.69 13.49
CA LEU A 240 -11.43 -0.61 13.06
C LEU A 240 -12.96 -0.68 13.21
N THR A 241 -13.50 -0.18 14.32
CA THR A 241 -14.96 -0.21 14.57
C THR A 241 -15.69 0.73 13.61
N GLU A 242 -15.16 1.91 13.37
CA GLU A 242 -15.77 2.91 12.47
C GLU A 242 -15.73 2.44 11.02
N SER A 243 -14.59 1.90 10.56
CA SER A 243 -14.48 1.33 9.21
C SER A 243 -15.48 0.18 9.01
N SER A 244 -15.53 -0.77 9.95
CA SER A 244 -16.48 -1.89 9.87
C SER A 244 -17.95 -1.44 9.80
N LYS A 245 -18.32 -0.40 10.54
CA LYS A 245 -19.69 0.18 10.47
C LYS A 245 -19.99 0.78 9.09
N ARG A 246 -19.01 1.46 8.49
CA ARG A 246 -19.18 2.06 7.16
C ARG A 246 -19.29 0.98 6.10
N TRP A 247 -18.46 -0.05 6.13
CA TRP A 247 -18.57 -1.20 5.24
C TRP A 247 -19.94 -1.85 5.28
N ILE A 248 -20.48 -2.14 6.47
CA ILE A 248 -21.82 -2.71 6.62
C ILE A 248 -22.91 -1.79 6.06
N LYS A 249 -22.76 -0.47 6.24
CA LYS A 249 -23.74 0.51 5.80
C LYS A 249 -23.78 0.66 4.27
N GLU A 250 -22.61 0.63 3.60
CA GLU A 250 -22.49 0.94 2.17
C GLU A 250 -22.51 -0.32 1.30
N GLU A 251 -21.90 -1.45 1.76
CA GLU A 251 -21.67 -2.66 0.96
C GLU A 251 -22.29 -3.93 1.56
N GLU A 252 -22.90 -3.87 2.77
CA GLU A 252 -23.45 -5.01 3.50
C GLU A 252 -22.44 -6.11 3.87
N VAL A 253 -21.17 -5.95 3.53
CA VAL A 253 -20.04 -6.82 3.86
C VAL A 253 -18.92 -6.00 4.49
N ILE A 254 -17.95 -6.65 5.10
CA ILE A 254 -16.75 -5.99 5.65
C ILE A 254 -15.54 -6.55 4.94
N ASP A 255 -14.70 -5.69 4.41
CA ASP A 255 -13.42 -6.05 3.85
C ASP A 255 -12.35 -6.25 4.94
N ASP A 256 -11.20 -6.82 4.60
CA ASP A 256 -10.08 -6.99 5.51
C ASP A 256 -9.49 -5.63 5.92
N ILE A 257 -9.51 -5.34 7.21
CA ILE A 257 -9.04 -4.06 7.76
C ILE A 257 -7.72 -4.27 8.48
N THR A 258 -6.65 -3.81 7.90
CA THR A 258 -5.31 -3.82 8.50
C THR A 258 -4.77 -2.40 8.64
N ALA A 259 -4.29 -2.04 9.83
CA ALA A 259 -3.68 -0.74 10.07
C ALA A 259 -2.44 -0.83 10.97
N VAL A 260 -1.46 0.03 10.70
CA VAL A 260 -0.32 0.31 11.56
C VAL A 260 -0.30 1.81 11.84
N LEU A 261 -0.26 2.18 13.13
CA LEU A 261 -0.23 3.57 13.57
C LEU A 261 1.06 3.82 14.37
N ILE A 262 1.74 4.91 14.04
CA ILE A 262 3.00 5.34 14.67
C ILE A 262 2.79 6.76 15.18
N PHE A 263 2.90 6.98 16.49
CA PHE A 263 2.97 8.32 17.07
C PHE A 263 4.42 8.76 17.17
N PHE A 264 4.71 9.98 16.76
CA PHE A 264 5.99 10.61 17.04
C PHE A 264 5.97 11.19 18.45
N GLU A 265 6.96 10.81 19.26
CA GLU A 265 7.16 11.41 20.58
C GLU A 265 7.99 12.71 20.43
N GLU A 266 7.61 13.73 21.21
CA GLU A 266 8.35 15.00 21.29
C GLU A 266 9.69 14.84 21.99
#